data_a448ea46e30fa7733c4beff6c5fceb2a
#
_entry.id   a448ea46e30fa7733c4beff6c5fceb2a
#
_cell.length_a   1.000
_cell.length_b   1.000
_cell.length_c   1.000
_cell.angle_alpha   90.00
_cell.angle_beta   90.00
_cell.angle_gamma   90.00
#
_symmetry.space_group_name_H-M   'P 1'
#
loop_
_entity.id
_entity.type
_entity.pdbx_description
1 polymer ?
#
loop_
_entity_poly.entity_id
_entity_poly.type
_entity_poly.pdbx_seq_one_letter_code
_entity_poly.pdbx_strand_id
1 'polypeptide(L)'
;MSVITAGCGTGPAVSQQPTHAGSGTPAAVPGVSHTPATVYVHYYLWWTVQHWNDKLGPAYPYSTAPLPGSIDAQGCNPSVSYSGAQIVDVPAEGLYDQTQGVTFERHVQLASQAGIKGFLADWQGTGSTTQGPNSSGYNSRFDLMVKTVDAYNSAHGSSFSLGLAYASFGDYARPASMVIADLQYFVSRYGSDPAFRNGYSPKPIVMWLNSRKYSPQAIQAISQAVEPYVYLLGDETAASWPNDGRYLDGTSYYWSTQDPWNNSRAGSAVSELASLVHADGKQWFAPFIAGYNKQLMGGTCVQRRGTQTLTELWQLNSATRPDGWFGISWNEFVENTYLEPSKRYGSKYLDALSALIKKGS
;
A
#
# COMPACT_ATOMS: atom_id res chain seq x y z
N MET A 1 -4.81 -64.07 5.73
CA MET A 1 -5.75 -64.71 6.70
C MET A 1 -6.31 -63.58 7.55
N SER A 2 -7.49 -63.25 7.64
CA SER A 2 -8.82 -63.71 7.37
C SER A 2 -9.71 -62.52 7.03
N VAL A 3 -10.50 -62.71 6.06
CA VAL A 3 -11.68 -61.98 5.63
C VAL A 3 -12.78 -62.15 6.65
N ILE A 4 -13.58 -61.11 6.96
CA ILE A 4 -15.02 -61.30 7.23
C ILE A 4 -15.75 -60.08 6.65
N THR A 5 -16.78 -60.43 5.90
CA THR A 5 -17.72 -59.67 5.06
C THR A 5 -19.00 -59.26 5.82
N ALA A 6 -19.59 -58.19 5.29
CA ALA A 6 -21.02 -57.99 4.99
C ALA A 6 -22.02 -57.61 6.08
N GLY A 7 -22.83 -56.63 5.72
CA GLY A 7 -24.14 -56.35 6.30
C GLY A 7 -24.81 -55.15 5.63
N CYS A 8 -25.52 -55.39 4.50
CA CYS A 8 -26.47 -54.43 3.90
C CYS A 8 -27.73 -54.29 4.76
N GLY A 9 -28.20 -53.05 4.93
CA GLY A 9 -29.53 -52.75 5.46
C GLY A 9 -30.12 -51.55 4.70
N THR A 10 -31.02 -51.85 3.76
CA THR A 10 -31.82 -50.87 3.00
C THR A 10 -33.11 -50.54 3.77
N GLY A 11 -33.43 -49.25 3.91
CA GLY A 11 -34.72 -48.75 4.34
C GLY A 11 -35.04 -47.42 3.64
N PRO A 12 -36.28 -47.13 3.28
CA PRO A 12 -36.61 -46.21 2.19
C PRO A 12 -36.63 -44.74 2.60
N ALA A 13 -36.25 -43.91 1.66
CA ALA A 13 -36.33 -42.45 1.72
C ALA A 13 -37.77 -41.96 1.61
N VAL A 14 -38.16 -41.09 2.53
CA VAL A 14 -39.36 -40.25 2.40
C VAL A 14 -38.91 -38.85 2.05
N SER A 15 -39.20 -38.43 0.82
CA SER A 15 -39.03 -37.05 0.35
C SER A 15 -40.15 -36.19 0.92
N GLN A 16 -39.78 -35.12 1.64
CA GLN A 16 -40.68 -33.99 1.84
C GLN A 16 -40.03 -32.76 1.21
N GLN A 17 -40.67 -32.23 0.16
CA GLN A 17 -40.40 -30.91 -0.40
C GLN A 17 -40.93 -29.84 0.57
N PRO A 18 -40.17 -28.78 0.84
CA PRO A 18 -40.74 -27.59 1.41
C PRO A 18 -41.36 -26.72 0.31
N THR A 19 -42.58 -26.33 0.54
CA THR A 19 -43.43 -25.44 -0.24
C THR A 19 -42.80 -24.02 -0.30
N HIS A 20 -42.81 -23.46 -1.51
CA HIS A 20 -42.52 -22.07 -1.79
C HIS A 20 -43.42 -21.14 -0.97
N ALA A 21 -42.82 -20.25 -0.17
CA ALA A 21 -43.49 -19.09 0.41
C ALA A 21 -42.89 -17.82 -0.19
N GLY A 22 -43.73 -17.03 -0.74
CA GLY A 22 -43.77 -15.62 -1.01
C GLY A 22 -42.51 -14.85 -1.37
N SER A 23 -42.43 -14.36 -2.61
CA SER A 23 -41.57 -13.25 -3.05
C SER A 23 -42.01 -11.94 -2.36
N GLY A 24 -41.45 -11.67 -1.21
CA GLY A 24 -41.45 -10.33 -0.63
C GLY A 24 -40.24 -9.55 -1.17
N THR A 25 -40.49 -8.49 -1.92
CA THR A 25 -39.47 -7.50 -2.30
C THR A 25 -38.80 -6.99 -1.01
N PRO A 26 -37.46 -7.04 -0.87
CA PRO A 26 -36.82 -6.44 0.29
C PRO A 26 -37.13 -4.97 0.31
N ALA A 27 -37.62 -4.46 1.44
CA ALA A 27 -37.80 -3.04 1.69
C ALA A 27 -36.44 -2.35 1.52
N ALA A 28 -36.40 -1.24 0.79
CA ALA A 28 -35.23 -0.41 0.63
C ALA A 28 -34.74 0.02 2.03
N VAL A 29 -33.54 -0.37 2.38
CA VAL A 29 -32.85 0.11 3.60
C VAL A 29 -32.70 1.61 3.45
N PRO A 30 -33.09 2.43 4.46
CA PRO A 30 -32.89 3.88 4.42
C PRO A 30 -31.43 4.18 4.14
N GLY A 31 -31.15 5.14 3.21
CA GLY A 31 -29.85 5.41 2.65
C GLY A 31 -28.78 5.52 3.73
N VAL A 32 -27.86 4.56 3.73
CA VAL A 32 -26.60 4.65 4.45
C VAL A 32 -25.83 5.78 3.77
N SER A 33 -25.61 6.86 4.49
CA SER A 33 -24.72 7.94 4.05
C SER A 33 -23.33 7.32 3.85
N HIS A 34 -22.96 7.07 2.61
CA HIS A 34 -21.63 6.55 2.30
C HIS A 34 -20.59 7.65 2.54
N THR A 35 -19.86 7.53 3.63
CA THR A 35 -18.67 8.34 3.84
C THR A 35 -17.60 7.87 2.83
N PRO A 36 -17.00 8.79 2.05
CA PRO A 36 -15.93 8.42 1.15
C PRO A 36 -14.79 7.70 1.89
N ALA A 37 -14.24 6.67 1.28
CA ALA A 37 -13.15 5.92 1.86
C ALA A 37 -11.92 6.81 2.11
N THR A 38 -11.32 6.73 3.28
CA THR A 38 -10.07 7.43 3.60
C THR A 38 -8.89 6.62 3.09
N VAL A 39 -8.21 7.14 2.08
CA VAL A 39 -7.13 6.46 1.36
C VAL A 39 -5.83 7.22 1.50
N TYR A 40 -4.80 6.52 1.95
CA TYR A 40 -3.40 6.91 1.84
C TYR A 40 -2.70 5.99 0.85
N VAL A 41 -1.64 6.48 0.20
CA VAL A 41 -0.87 5.69 -0.76
C VAL A 41 0.61 5.79 -0.45
N HIS A 42 1.31 4.66 -0.45
CA HIS A 42 2.77 4.63 -0.27
C HIS A 42 3.48 5.42 -1.36
N TYR A 43 4.40 6.28 -0.97
CA TYR A 43 5.11 7.21 -1.84
C TYR A 43 6.61 7.07 -1.65
N TYR A 44 7.33 6.74 -2.72
CA TYR A 44 8.77 6.51 -2.71
C TYR A 44 9.55 7.77 -3.06
N LEU A 45 10.61 8.05 -2.30
CA LEU A 45 11.41 9.27 -2.35
C LEU A 45 12.73 9.11 -3.11
N TRP A 46 12.89 8.12 -3.94
CA TRP A 46 14.17 7.79 -4.60
C TRP A 46 14.32 8.27 -6.04
N TRP A 47 13.25 8.82 -6.66
CA TRP A 47 13.27 9.20 -8.07
C TRP A 47 14.02 10.50 -8.30
N THR A 48 15.29 10.37 -8.66
CA THR A 48 16.16 11.43 -9.16
C THR A 48 16.57 11.08 -10.59
N VAL A 49 17.17 12.04 -11.31
CA VAL A 49 17.73 11.79 -12.64
C VAL A 49 18.66 10.57 -12.63
N GLN A 50 19.53 10.47 -11.62
CA GLN A 50 20.44 9.33 -11.49
C GLN A 50 19.68 8.00 -11.28
N HIS A 51 18.66 7.98 -10.41
CA HIS A 51 17.90 6.76 -10.15
C HIS A 51 17.13 6.29 -11.39
N TRP A 52 16.53 7.21 -12.14
CA TRP A 52 15.92 6.86 -13.43
C TRP A 52 16.93 6.22 -14.38
N ASN A 53 18.13 6.82 -14.50
CA ASN A 53 19.19 6.29 -15.35
C ASN A 53 19.58 4.87 -14.95
N ASP A 54 19.77 4.64 -13.66
CA ASP A 54 20.12 3.32 -13.12
C ASP A 54 19.03 2.27 -13.41
N LYS A 55 17.76 2.66 -13.36
CA LYS A 55 16.63 1.73 -13.54
C LYS A 55 16.23 1.50 -14.99
N LEU A 56 16.41 2.49 -15.85
CA LEU A 56 16.12 2.40 -17.28
C LEU A 56 17.22 1.70 -18.06
N GLY A 57 18.43 1.67 -17.52
CA GLY A 57 19.59 1.02 -18.11
C GLY A 57 20.25 1.81 -19.24
N PRO A 58 21.46 1.39 -19.67
CA PRO A 58 22.31 2.17 -20.57
C PRO A 58 21.76 2.29 -22.00
N ALA A 59 20.84 1.41 -22.38
CA ALA A 59 20.25 1.43 -23.72
C ALA A 59 19.03 2.36 -23.85
N TYR A 60 18.58 2.98 -22.74
CA TYR A 60 17.47 3.92 -22.80
C TYR A 60 17.90 5.23 -23.47
N PRO A 61 17.20 5.67 -24.51
CA PRO A 61 17.68 6.78 -25.35
C PRO A 61 17.52 8.16 -24.70
N TYR A 62 16.97 8.30 -23.50
CA TYR A 62 16.71 9.57 -22.80
C TYR A 62 16.03 10.64 -23.67
N SER A 63 15.39 10.21 -24.73
CA SER A 63 14.67 11.05 -25.66
C SER A 63 13.17 10.88 -25.49
N THR A 64 12.41 11.61 -26.27
CA THR A 64 10.95 11.41 -26.37
C THR A 64 10.57 10.11 -27.08
N ALA A 65 11.52 9.21 -27.34
CA ALA A 65 11.27 7.94 -27.99
C ALA A 65 10.23 7.12 -27.22
N PRO A 66 9.29 6.47 -27.89
CA PRO A 66 8.34 5.59 -27.25
C PRO A 66 9.06 4.42 -26.61
N LEU A 67 8.50 3.93 -25.51
CA LEU A 67 8.97 2.69 -24.91
C LEU A 67 8.86 1.54 -25.92
N PRO A 68 9.83 0.59 -25.96
CA PRO A 68 9.79 -0.49 -26.92
C PRO A 68 8.63 -1.43 -26.65
N GLY A 69 8.09 -2.01 -27.72
CA GLY A 69 7.01 -2.98 -27.67
C GLY A 69 5.72 -2.46 -27.02
N SER A 70 4.82 -3.37 -26.71
CA SER A 70 3.59 -3.11 -25.98
C SER A 70 3.49 -4.06 -24.79
N ILE A 71 3.14 -3.53 -23.62
CA ILE A 71 2.76 -4.37 -22.50
C ILE A 71 1.33 -4.83 -22.75
N ASP A 72 1.06 -6.11 -22.51
CA ASP A 72 -0.29 -6.63 -22.65
C ASP A 72 -1.23 -6.08 -21.55
N ALA A 73 -2.53 -6.35 -21.68
CA ALA A 73 -3.52 -5.92 -20.69
C ALA A 73 -3.28 -6.54 -19.30
N GLN A 74 -2.49 -7.61 -19.22
CA GLN A 74 -2.14 -8.29 -17.99
C GLN A 74 -0.99 -7.59 -17.24
N GLY A 75 -0.15 -6.82 -17.94
CA GLY A 75 0.96 -6.11 -17.33
C GLY A 75 2.16 -6.97 -16.95
N CYS A 76 2.24 -8.20 -17.46
CA CYS A 76 3.24 -9.19 -17.05
C CYS A 76 4.27 -9.55 -18.13
N ASN A 77 4.34 -8.80 -19.22
CA ASN A 77 5.30 -9.07 -20.28
C ASN A 77 6.64 -8.35 -20.01
N PRO A 78 7.75 -9.05 -19.70
CA PRO A 78 9.03 -8.42 -19.45
C PRO A 78 9.79 -8.00 -20.71
N SER A 79 9.36 -8.42 -21.91
CA SER A 79 10.08 -8.21 -23.18
C SER A 79 9.99 -6.79 -23.73
N VAL A 80 9.30 -5.92 -23.04
CA VAL A 80 8.97 -4.55 -23.51
C VAL A 80 9.94 -3.49 -22.97
N SER A 81 11.09 -3.87 -22.50
CA SER A 81 12.05 -2.96 -21.90
C SER A 81 13.35 -2.85 -22.70
N TYR A 82 14.12 -1.81 -22.44
CA TYR A 82 15.46 -1.68 -23.02
C TYR A 82 16.43 -2.66 -22.35
N SER A 83 17.51 -3.00 -23.06
CA SER A 83 18.53 -3.87 -22.50
C SER A 83 19.12 -3.30 -21.21
N GLY A 84 19.14 -4.10 -20.15
CA GLY A 84 19.63 -3.71 -18.85
C GLY A 84 18.63 -2.93 -17.99
N ALA A 85 17.43 -2.65 -18.49
CA ALA A 85 16.40 -2.00 -17.69
C ALA A 85 15.82 -2.90 -16.60
N GLN A 86 15.41 -2.27 -15.50
CA GLN A 86 14.72 -2.90 -14.38
C GLN A 86 13.24 -2.51 -14.31
N ILE A 87 12.80 -1.56 -15.14
CA ILE A 87 11.43 -1.04 -15.20
C ILE A 87 10.88 -1.14 -16.62
N VAL A 88 9.56 -1.29 -16.73
CA VAL A 88 8.85 -1.49 -18.01
C VAL A 88 8.01 -0.28 -18.41
N ASP A 89 7.92 0.73 -17.58
CA ASP A 89 7.13 1.94 -17.84
C ASP A 89 7.77 3.16 -17.18
N VAL A 90 7.31 4.34 -17.54
CA VAL A 90 7.77 5.63 -16.99
C VAL A 90 6.58 6.57 -16.77
N PRO A 91 6.72 7.60 -15.92
CA PRO A 91 5.64 8.56 -15.68
C PRO A 91 5.13 9.21 -16.97
N ALA A 92 3.84 9.50 -17.03
CA ALA A 92 3.22 10.19 -18.18
C ALA A 92 3.84 11.55 -18.42
N GLU A 93 4.22 12.24 -17.37
CA GLU A 93 4.86 13.56 -17.41
C GLU A 93 6.33 13.55 -17.86
N GLY A 94 6.93 12.38 -17.89
CA GLY A 94 8.36 12.20 -18.13
C GLY A 94 9.13 11.92 -16.85
N LEU A 95 10.45 11.78 -17.00
CA LEU A 95 11.33 11.46 -15.88
C LEU A 95 11.52 12.69 -14.99
N TYR A 96 10.81 12.73 -13.90
CA TYR A 96 10.86 13.84 -12.93
C TYR A 96 12.02 13.67 -11.94
N ASP A 97 12.33 14.76 -11.25
CA ASP A 97 13.33 14.77 -10.19
C ASP A 97 12.71 15.25 -8.87
N GLN A 98 12.72 14.39 -7.86
CA GLN A 98 12.19 14.69 -6.53
C GLN A 98 13.10 15.64 -5.71
N THR A 99 14.18 16.14 -6.27
CA THR A 99 14.90 17.29 -5.73
C THR A 99 14.21 18.62 -6.08
N GLN A 100 13.13 18.57 -6.87
CA GLN A 100 12.36 19.73 -7.30
C GLN A 100 10.96 19.72 -6.66
N GLY A 101 10.59 20.79 -5.98
CA GLY A 101 9.29 20.90 -5.30
C GLY A 101 8.07 20.75 -6.22
N VAL A 102 8.20 21.20 -7.47
CA VAL A 102 7.13 21.08 -8.48
C VAL A 102 6.70 19.62 -8.72
N THR A 103 7.59 18.66 -8.55
CA THR A 103 7.25 17.22 -8.63
C THR A 103 6.25 16.84 -7.53
N PHE A 104 6.53 17.22 -6.29
CA PHE A 104 5.64 16.93 -5.18
C PHE A 104 4.30 17.66 -5.28
N GLU A 105 4.33 18.95 -5.66
CA GLU A 105 3.12 19.75 -5.84
C GLU A 105 2.17 19.10 -6.85
N ARG A 106 2.70 18.69 -7.99
CA ARG A 106 1.93 18.00 -9.03
C ARG A 106 1.36 16.66 -8.55
N HIS A 107 2.15 15.86 -7.86
CA HIS A 107 1.67 14.57 -7.33
C HIS A 107 0.58 14.77 -6.26
N VAL A 108 0.74 15.73 -5.37
CA VAL A 108 -0.29 16.09 -4.38
C VAL A 108 -1.57 16.57 -5.07
N GLN A 109 -1.46 17.40 -6.11
CA GLN A 109 -2.60 17.87 -6.87
C GLN A 109 -3.36 16.70 -7.52
N LEU A 110 -2.67 15.81 -8.24
CA LEU A 110 -3.27 14.66 -8.90
C LEU A 110 -3.93 13.70 -7.90
N ALA A 111 -3.24 13.40 -6.79
CA ALA A 111 -3.75 12.54 -5.73
C ALA A 111 -4.98 13.14 -5.05
N SER A 112 -4.95 14.42 -4.69
CA SER A 112 -6.07 15.16 -4.13
C SER A 112 -7.30 15.13 -5.04
N GLN A 113 -7.12 15.40 -6.33
CA GLN A 113 -8.19 15.38 -7.32
C GLN A 113 -8.82 13.98 -7.47
N ALA A 114 -8.03 12.92 -7.30
CA ALA A 114 -8.51 11.55 -7.28
C ALA A 114 -9.24 11.16 -5.98
N GLY A 115 -9.20 11.99 -4.94
CA GLY A 115 -9.80 11.73 -3.63
C GLY A 115 -8.88 11.04 -2.63
N ILE A 116 -7.60 10.84 -2.98
CA ILE A 116 -6.58 10.36 -2.04
C ILE A 116 -6.35 11.43 -0.97
N LYS A 117 -6.34 11.02 0.29
CA LYS A 117 -6.22 11.92 1.44
C LYS A 117 -4.78 12.23 1.82
N GLY A 118 -3.87 11.36 1.45
CA GLY A 118 -2.46 11.58 1.80
C GLY A 118 -1.52 10.55 1.22
N PHE A 119 -0.24 10.80 1.43
CA PHE A 119 0.84 9.88 1.12
C PHE A 119 1.48 9.33 2.39
N LEU A 120 1.83 8.04 2.37
CA LEU A 120 2.76 7.43 3.31
C LEU A 120 4.16 7.51 2.68
N ALA A 121 4.93 8.52 3.08
CA ALA A 121 6.26 8.74 2.54
C ALA A 121 7.21 7.63 3.02
N ASP A 122 7.76 6.86 2.08
CA ASP A 122 8.78 5.86 2.38
C ASP A 122 10.07 6.55 2.82
N TRP A 123 10.44 6.30 4.08
CA TRP A 123 11.62 6.89 4.69
C TRP A 123 12.46 5.83 5.39
N GLN A 124 13.75 5.89 5.18
CA GLN A 124 14.69 4.87 5.62
C GLN A 124 15.55 5.30 6.81
N GLY A 125 15.08 6.26 7.60
CA GLY A 125 15.79 6.75 8.78
C GLY A 125 16.74 7.92 8.47
N THR A 126 17.58 8.28 9.45
CA THR A 126 18.41 9.49 9.44
C THR A 126 19.58 9.47 8.46
N GLY A 127 19.75 8.42 7.69
CA GLY A 127 20.55 8.41 6.48
C GLY A 127 21.98 7.91 6.58
N SER A 128 22.59 7.85 7.76
CA SER A 128 23.96 7.30 7.89
C SER A 128 24.04 5.80 7.63
N THR A 129 22.91 5.15 7.63
CA THR A 129 22.76 3.70 7.54
C THR A 129 21.99 3.24 6.30
N THR A 130 21.42 4.17 5.53
CA THR A 130 20.78 3.84 4.26
C THR A 130 21.84 3.57 3.21
N GLN A 131 21.68 2.47 2.51
CA GLN A 131 22.62 2.05 1.47
C GLN A 131 22.12 2.48 0.10
N GLY A 132 23.06 2.78 -0.79
CA GLY A 132 22.76 3.09 -2.18
C GLY A 132 22.95 4.56 -2.56
N PRO A 133 22.98 4.86 -3.86
CA PRO A 133 23.37 6.17 -4.40
C PRO A 133 22.41 7.31 -4.03
N ASN A 134 21.18 6.97 -3.63
CA ASN A 134 20.16 7.98 -3.27
C ASN A 134 19.97 8.17 -1.76
N SER A 135 20.70 7.44 -0.93
CA SER A 135 20.51 7.42 0.52
C SER A 135 20.68 8.80 1.16
N SER A 136 21.73 9.53 0.79
CA SER A 136 22.03 10.87 1.33
C SER A 136 20.99 11.93 0.98
N GLY A 137 20.21 11.73 -0.08
CA GLY A 137 19.20 12.67 -0.53
C GLY A 137 17.81 12.46 0.09
N TYR A 138 17.56 11.35 0.79
CA TYR A 138 16.23 11.04 1.31
C TYR A 138 15.70 12.11 2.26
N ASN A 139 16.47 12.50 3.25
CA ASN A 139 16.05 13.52 4.22
C ASN A 139 15.74 14.86 3.55
N SER A 140 16.57 15.29 2.59
CA SER A 140 16.35 16.53 1.86
C SER A 140 15.08 16.48 1.00
N ARG A 141 14.81 15.35 0.35
CA ARG A 141 13.59 15.17 -0.43
C ARG A 141 12.35 15.08 0.47
N PHE A 142 12.47 14.43 1.63
CA PHE A 142 11.40 14.39 2.61
C PHE A 142 11.09 15.79 3.17
N ASP A 143 12.11 16.57 3.56
CA ASP A 143 11.94 17.98 3.95
C ASP A 143 11.24 18.81 2.87
N LEU A 144 11.63 18.63 1.63
CA LEU A 144 11.04 19.34 0.50
C LEU A 144 9.57 18.93 0.30
N MET A 145 9.27 17.63 0.42
CA MET A 145 7.91 17.12 0.34
C MET A 145 7.00 17.72 1.42
N VAL A 146 7.45 17.74 2.68
CA VAL A 146 6.70 18.34 3.80
C VAL A 146 6.37 19.81 3.50
N LYS A 147 7.38 20.60 3.17
CA LYS A 147 7.21 22.02 2.82
C LYS A 147 6.25 22.23 1.65
N THR A 148 6.32 21.35 0.66
CA THR A 148 5.43 21.44 -0.52
C THR A 148 3.99 21.13 -0.18
N VAL A 149 3.75 20.13 0.66
CA VAL A 149 2.40 19.79 1.13
C VAL A 149 1.79 20.93 1.94
N ASP A 150 2.55 21.53 2.84
CA ASP A 150 2.08 22.70 3.62
C ASP A 150 1.76 23.90 2.73
N ALA A 151 2.63 24.19 1.77
CA ALA A 151 2.41 25.28 0.81
C ALA A 151 1.17 25.00 -0.05
N TYR A 152 1.01 23.79 -0.55
CA TYR A 152 -0.16 23.37 -1.33
C TYR A 152 -1.44 23.49 -0.51
N ASN A 153 -1.46 22.97 0.71
CA ASN A 153 -2.63 23.04 1.60
C ASN A 153 -3.02 24.48 1.88
N SER A 154 -2.04 25.34 2.18
CA SER A 154 -2.26 26.76 2.42
C SER A 154 -2.81 27.49 1.20
N ALA A 155 -2.26 27.21 0.01
CA ALA A 155 -2.66 27.89 -1.23
C ALA A 155 -4.05 27.46 -1.73
N HIS A 156 -4.47 26.21 -1.47
CA HIS A 156 -5.69 25.64 -2.03
C HIS A 156 -6.79 25.38 -0.99
N GLY A 157 -6.59 25.72 0.28
CA GLY A 157 -7.52 25.35 1.35
C GLY A 157 -7.68 23.81 1.47
N SER A 158 -6.63 23.06 1.12
CA SER A 158 -6.61 21.60 1.15
C SER A 158 -6.23 21.08 2.54
N SER A 159 -6.50 19.79 2.77
CA SER A 159 -6.08 19.05 3.96
C SER A 159 -5.36 17.76 3.57
N PHE A 160 -4.59 17.80 2.49
CA PHE A 160 -3.77 16.66 2.09
C PHE A 160 -2.74 16.37 3.18
N SER A 161 -2.58 15.09 3.54
CA SER A 161 -1.80 14.70 4.70
C SER A 161 -0.61 13.83 4.34
N LEU A 162 0.41 13.86 5.17
CA LEU A 162 1.51 12.90 5.14
C LEU A 162 1.41 11.95 6.32
N GLY A 163 1.78 10.71 6.08
CA GLY A 163 2.20 9.75 7.09
C GLY A 163 3.61 9.26 6.74
N LEU A 164 4.24 8.59 7.68
CA LEU A 164 5.53 7.97 7.48
C LEU A 164 5.36 6.49 7.18
N ALA A 165 5.92 5.98 6.07
CA ALA A 165 6.20 4.57 5.88
C ALA A 165 7.66 4.32 6.28
N TYR A 166 7.90 3.88 7.52
CA TYR A 166 9.25 3.70 8.02
C TYR A 166 9.80 2.35 7.64
N ALA A 167 10.76 2.33 6.72
CA ALA A 167 11.42 1.12 6.23
C ALA A 167 12.61 0.75 7.11
N SER A 168 12.36 -0.02 8.17
CA SER A 168 13.41 -0.45 9.11
C SER A 168 14.15 -1.71 8.68
N PHE A 169 13.68 -2.38 7.62
CA PHE A 169 14.19 -3.67 7.17
C PHE A 169 14.31 -3.61 5.65
N GLY A 170 15.50 -3.39 5.16
CA GLY A 170 15.84 -3.44 3.73
C GLY A 170 16.93 -4.47 3.50
N ASP A 171 18.05 -4.04 2.95
CA ASP A 171 19.24 -4.89 2.77
C ASP A 171 19.85 -5.35 4.11
N TYR A 172 19.52 -4.65 5.20
CA TYR A 172 19.87 -5.04 6.57
C TYR A 172 18.79 -4.59 7.56
N ALA A 173 18.65 -5.35 8.65
CA ALA A 173 17.75 -5.01 9.75
C ALA A 173 18.38 -3.94 10.66
N ARG A 174 17.64 -2.87 10.96
CA ARG A 174 18.07 -1.89 11.97
C ARG A 174 17.83 -2.45 13.37
N PRO A 175 18.79 -2.31 14.29
CA PRO A 175 18.53 -2.67 15.68
C PRO A 175 17.47 -1.76 16.30
N ALA A 176 16.75 -2.25 17.32
CA ALA A 176 15.67 -1.50 17.97
C ALA A 176 16.07 -0.10 18.45
N SER A 177 17.29 0.05 18.95
CA SER A 177 17.82 1.35 19.37
C SER A 177 17.92 2.37 18.24
N MET A 178 18.21 1.90 17.02
CA MET A 178 18.27 2.76 15.83
C MET A 178 16.86 3.13 15.35
N VAL A 179 15.93 2.17 15.38
CA VAL A 179 14.50 2.44 15.10
C VAL A 179 13.96 3.52 16.03
N ILE A 180 14.24 3.41 17.33
CA ILE A 180 13.86 4.41 18.33
C ILE A 180 14.48 5.78 18.01
N ALA A 181 15.78 5.83 17.74
CA ALA A 181 16.47 7.07 17.42
C ALA A 181 15.94 7.75 16.15
N ASP A 182 15.68 6.97 15.11
CA ASP A 182 15.11 7.47 13.84
C ASP A 182 13.69 8.04 14.07
N LEU A 183 12.83 7.33 14.78
CA LEU A 183 11.47 7.80 15.03
C LEU A 183 11.43 8.99 16.00
N GLN A 184 12.33 9.06 16.98
CA GLN A 184 12.48 10.24 17.85
C GLN A 184 12.98 11.45 17.04
N TYR A 185 13.90 11.25 16.11
CA TYR A 185 14.32 12.31 15.18
C TYR A 185 13.12 12.80 14.34
N PHE A 186 12.34 11.87 13.77
CA PHE A 186 11.13 12.21 13.02
C PHE A 186 10.18 13.06 13.87
N VAL A 187 9.87 12.62 15.09
CA VAL A 187 8.99 13.35 16.02
C VAL A 187 9.54 14.74 16.33
N SER A 188 10.82 14.84 16.65
CA SER A 188 11.43 16.12 17.02
C SER A 188 11.40 17.15 15.88
N ARG A 189 11.44 16.67 14.64
CA ARG A 189 11.49 17.53 13.46
C ARG A 189 10.12 17.83 12.87
N TYR A 190 9.21 16.85 12.86
CA TYR A 190 7.96 16.92 12.12
C TYR A 190 6.72 16.64 12.96
N GLY A 191 6.86 16.24 14.21
CA GLY A 191 5.74 15.75 15.03
C GLY A 191 4.60 16.75 15.24
N SER A 192 4.88 18.05 15.15
CA SER A 192 3.88 19.13 15.24
C SER A 192 3.56 19.78 13.88
N ASP A 193 4.17 19.32 12.81
CA ASP A 193 4.02 19.92 11.48
C ASP A 193 2.60 19.68 10.93
N PRO A 194 1.92 20.72 10.39
CA PRO A 194 0.56 20.60 9.87
C PRO A 194 0.38 19.56 8.77
N ALA A 195 1.41 19.28 7.97
CA ALA A 195 1.36 18.27 6.93
C ALA A 195 1.05 16.86 7.48
N PHE A 196 1.31 16.57 8.75
CA PHE A 196 1.04 15.27 9.37
C PHE A 196 -0.29 15.18 10.11
N ARG A 197 -1.13 16.21 10.04
CA ARG A 197 -2.49 16.14 10.59
C ARG A 197 -3.33 15.14 9.82
N ASN A 198 -3.99 14.25 10.54
CA ASN A 198 -4.82 13.20 9.96
C ASN A 198 -6.14 13.06 10.73
N GLY A 199 -7.05 12.25 10.19
CA GLY A 199 -8.38 12.06 10.79
C GLY A 199 -8.45 10.94 11.86
N TYR A 200 -7.35 10.22 12.10
CA TYR A 200 -7.35 9.06 13.01
C TYR A 200 -6.80 9.38 14.38
N SER A 201 -5.84 10.29 14.45
CA SER A 201 -5.11 10.58 15.67
C SER A 201 -4.60 12.03 15.64
N PRO A 202 -4.45 12.68 16.79
CA PRO A 202 -3.71 13.95 16.88
C PRO A 202 -2.22 13.77 16.63
N LYS A 203 -1.72 12.53 16.63
CA LYS A 203 -0.32 12.18 16.40
C LYS A 203 -0.09 11.83 14.92
N PRO A 204 1.12 12.07 14.37
CA PRO A 204 1.49 11.60 13.03
C PRO A 204 1.33 10.09 12.87
N ILE A 205 0.81 9.65 11.73
CA ILE A 205 0.77 8.24 11.38
C ILE A 205 2.18 7.75 11.03
N VAL A 206 2.60 6.67 11.66
CA VAL A 206 3.79 5.91 11.30
C VAL A 206 3.40 4.47 11.00
N MET A 207 3.48 4.09 9.73
CA MET A 207 3.40 2.69 9.28
C MET A 207 4.81 2.09 9.34
N TRP A 208 5.06 1.25 10.33
CA TRP A 208 6.36 0.61 10.52
C TRP A 208 6.46 -0.66 9.67
N LEU A 209 7.06 -0.54 8.50
CA LEU A 209 7.23 -1.64 7.55
C LEU A 209 8.14 -2.74 8.13
N ASN A 210 7.71 -3.99 7.94
CA ASN A 210 8.37 -5.19 8.45
C ASN A 210 8.51 -5.27 9.98
N SER A 211 7.63 -4.63 10.75
CA SER A 211 7.60 -4.71 12.22
C SER A 211 7.60 -6.17 12.72
N ARG A 212 6.84 -7.05 12.08
CA ARG A 212 6.77 -8.50 12.37
C ARG A 212 8.08 -9.27 12.29
N LYS A 213 9.15 -8.64 11.81
CA LYS A 213 10.49 -9.25 11.79
C LYS A 213 11.29 -9.00 13.08
N TYR A 214 10.76 -8.17 13.95
CA TYR A 214 11.34 -7.92 15.27
C TYR A 214 10.75 -8.86 16.31
N SER A 215 11.47 -9.07 17.39
CA SER A 215 10.91 -9.81 18.52
C SER A 215 9.84 -8.98 19.25
N PRO A 216 8.85 -9.61 19.91
CA PRO A 216 7.85 -8.87 20.69
C PRO A 216 8.45 -7.92 21.73
N GLN A 217 9.60 -8.29 22.33
CA GLN A 217 10.34 -7.45 23.27
C GLN A 217 10.92 -6.20 22.59
N ALA A 218 11.43 -6.33 21.37
CA ALA A 218 11.93 -5.20 20.62
C ALA A 218 10.78 -4.27 20.18
N ILE A 219 9.65 -4.83 19.74
CA ILE A 219 8.44 -4.08 19.40
C ILE A 219 7.94 -3.32 20.62
N GLN A 220 7.86 -3.97 21.77
CA GLN A 220 7.49 -3.34 23.05
C GLN A 220 8.41 -2.16 23.40
N ALA A 221 9.72 -2.35 23.32
CA ALA A 221 10.68 -1.28 23.64
C ALA A 221 10.56 -0.09 22.69
N ILE A 222 10.37 -0.35 21.40
CA ILE A 222 10.17 0.70 20.38
C ILE A 222 8.84 1.43 20.66
N SER A 223 7.75 0.69 20.82
CA SER A 223 6.44 1.28 21.09
C SER A 223 6.48 2.18 22.32
N GLN A 224 6.98 1.68 23.47
CA GLN A 224 7.09 2.47 24.70
C GLN A 224 7.88 3.79 24.51
N ALA A 225 8.87 3.78 23.63
CA ALA A 225 9.70 4.95 23.38
C ALA A 225 9.04 6.00 22.47
N VAL A 226 8.10 5.60 21.60
CA VAL A 226 7.57 6.47 20.53
C VAL A 226 6.05 6.64 20.56
N GLU A 227 5.28 5.71 21.13
CA GLU A 227 3.81 5.73 21.19
C GLU A 227 3.23 7.04 21.75
N PRO A 228 3.83 7.71 22.74
CA PRO A 228 3.31 9.01 23.19
C PRO A 228 3.26 10.08 22.10
N TYR A 229 4.04 9.92 21.03
CA TYR A 229 4.28 10.96 20.03
C TYR A 229 3.80 10.59 18.63
N VAL A 230 3.62 9.31 18.32
CA VAL A 230 3.17 8.83 17.01
C VAL A 230 1.98 7.90 17.14
N TYR A 231 1.18 7.79 16.09
CA TYR A 231 0.18 6.76 15.91
C TYR A 231 0.86 5.61 15.18
N LEU A 232 1.24 4.57 15.94
CA LEU A 232 2.14 3.52 15.47
C LEU A 232 1.36 2.33 14.90
N LEU A 233 1.45 2.16 13.60
CA LEU A 233 0.87 1.02 12.90
C LEU A 233 1.95 0.00 12.54
N GLY A 234 1.67 -1.29 12.76
CA GLY A 234 2.56 -2.37 12.35
C GLY A 234 2.32 -2.83 10.91
N ASP A 235 3.25 -3.62 10.41
CA ASP A 235 3.14 -4.41 9.18
C ASP A 235 3.07 -5.88 9.58
N GLU A 236 1.86 -6.31 10.00
CA GLU A 236 1.62 -7.57 10.65
C GLU A 236 0.84 -8.56 9.77
N THR A 237 0.83 -9.82 10.19
CA THR A 237 0.01 -10.89 9.64
C THR A 237 -0.86 -11.47 10.74
N ALA A 238 -1.86 -12.29 10.39
CA ALA A 238 -2.66 -13.00 11.39
C ALA A 238 -1.81 -13.89 12.33
N ALA A 239 -0.64 -14.35 11.87
CA ALA A 239 0.26 -15.17 12.67
C ALA A 239 1.11 -14.34 13.66
N SER A 240 1.51 -13.11 13.32
CA SER A 240 2.33 -12.25 14.17
C SER A 240 1.47 -11.41 15.14
N TRP A 241 0.29 -10.98 14.73
CA TRP A 241 -0.58 -10.08 15.48
C TRP A 241 -0.84 -10.50 16.94
N PRO A 242 -1.12 -11.76 17.29
CA PRO A 242 -1.38 -12.15 18.67
C PRO A 242 -0.23 -11.86 19.64
N ASN A 243 1.00 -11.77 19.13
CA ASN A 243 2.18 -11.47 19.95
C ASN A 243 2.48 -9.97 20.00
N ASP A 244 2.24 -9.26 18.90
CA ASP A 244 2.77 -7.93 18.62
C ASP A 244 1.71 -6.83 18.73
N GLY A 245 0.44 -7.14 18.41
CA GLY A 245 -0.66 -6.17 18.28
C GLY A 245 -0.94 -5.35 19.54
N ARG A 246 -0.72 -5.90 20.72
CA ARG A 246 -0.90 -5.18 21.98
C ARG A 246 0.00 -3.95 22.15
N TYR A 247 1.10 -3.89 21.39
CA TYR A 247 2.06 -2.78 21.42
C TYR A 247 1.86 -1.76 20.32
N LEU A 248 0.84 -1.95 19.49
CA LEU A 248 0.58 -1.15 18.30
C LEU A 248 -0.80 -0.49 18.39
N ASP A 249 -0.99 0.66 17.74
CA ASP A 249 -2.30 1.32 17.65
C ASP A 249 -3.21 0.65 16.61
N GLY A 250 -2.62 -0.08 15.68
CA GLY A 250 -3.28 -0.81 14.62
C GLY A 250 -2.28 -1.44 13.68
N THR A 251 -2.74 -1.88 12.52
CA THR A 251 -1.87 -2.47 11.50
C THR A 251 -2.41 -2.28 10.10
N SER A 252 -1.50 -2.39 9.13
CA SER A 252 -1.78 -2.77 7.75
C SER A 252 -0.87 -3.96 7.41
N TYR A 253 -1.07 -4.56 6.25
CA TYR A 253 -0.16 -5.54 5.72
C TYR A 253 0.40 -5.05 4.39
N TYR A 254 1.70 -4.71 4.34
CA TYR A 254 2.35 -4.33 3.09
C TYR A 254 2.49 -5.56 2.18
N TRP A 255 1.46 -5.79 1.37
CA TRP A 255 1.37 -6.97 0.50
C TRP A 255 1.34 -6.57 -0.98
N SER A 256 2.49 -6.13 -1.50
CA SER A 256 2.63 -5.70 -2.89
C SER A 256 2.37 -6.82 -3.92
N THR A 257 2.42 -8.08 -3.48
CA THR A 257 2.17 -9.27 -4.30
C THR A 257 0.84 -9.96 -3.99
N GLN A 258 -0.13 -9.26 -3.38
CA GLN A 258 -1.46 -9.83 -3.14
C GLN A 258 -2.13 -10.18 -4.49
N ASP A 259 -2.23 -11.47 -4.77
CA ASP A 259 -2.74 -11.98 -6.05
C ASP A 259 -4.14 -12.60 -5.85
N PRO A 260 -5.23 -11.92 -6.24
CA PRO A 260 -6.58 -12.44 -6.08
C PRO A 260 -6.90 -13.58 -7.06
N TRP A 261 -6.05 -13.80 -8.06
CA TRP A 261 -6.30 -14.75 -9.14
C TRP A 261 -5.64 -16.11 -8.91
N ASN A 262 -4.42 -16.10 -8.36
CA ASN A 262 -3.59 -17.30 -8.21
C ASN A 262 -3.32 -17.67 -6.75
N ASN A 263 -3.70 -16.81 -5.80
CA ASN A 263 -3.56 -17.08 -4.37
C ASN A 263 -4.95 -17.24 -3.73
N SER A 264 -5.37 -18.47 -3.49
CA SER A 264 -6.67 -18.78 -2.85
C SER A 264 -6.83 -18.19 -1.45
N ARG A 265 -5.73 -17.78 -0.79
CA ARG A 265 -5.75 -17.12 0.52
C ARG A 265 -5.71 -15.59 0.44
N ALA A 266 -5.72 -14.99 -0.76
CA ALA A 266 -5.60 -13.54 -0.90
C ALA A 266 -6.65 -12.75 -0.09
N GLY A 267 -7.90 -13.25 -0.05
CA GLY A 267 -8.97 -12.64 0.75
C GLY A 267 -8.98 -13.12 2.21
N SER A 268 -8.86 -14.44 2.45
CA SER A 268 -8.97 -14.99 3.80
C SER A 268 -7.85 -14.54 4.73
N ALA A 269 -6.63 -14.37 4.22
CA ALA A 269 -5.50 -13.93 5.05
C ALA A 269 -5.68 -12.50 5.59
N VAL A 270 -6.20 -11.59 4.78
CA VAL A 270 -6.50 -10.23 5.25
C VAL A 270 -7.75 -10.20 6.15
N SER A 271 -8.74 -11.04 5.87
CA SER A 271 -9.96 -11.15 6.69
C SER A 271 -9.63 -11.70 8.08
N GLU A 272 -8.75 -12.70 8.18
CA GLU A 272 -8.28 -13.26 9.42
C GLU A 272 -7.55 -12.21 10.27
N LEU A 273 -6.61 -11.48 9.66
CA LEU A 273 -5.90 -10.40 10.34
C LEU A 273 -6.84 -9.29 10.82
N ALA A 274 -7.72 -8.79 9.95
CA ALA A 274 -8.68 -7.75 10.28
C ALA A 274 -9.57 -8.13 11.47
N SER A 275 -10.01 -9.40 11.50
CA SER A 275 -10.85 -9.92 12.60
C SER A 275 -10.12 -9.90 13.93
N LEU A 276 -8.83 -10.26 13.96
CA LEU A 276 -8.00 -10.21 15.16
C LEU A 276 -7.77 -8.77 15.62
N VAL A 277 -7.46 -7.88 14.68
CA VAL A 277 -7.22 -6.44 14.96
C VAL A 277 -8.45 -5.78 15.57
N HIS A 278 -9.63 -6.00 14.98
CA HIS A 278 -10.90 -5.45 15.48
C HIS A 278 -11.31 -6.09 16.83
N ALA A 279 -11.02 -7.37 17.04
CA ALA A 279 -11.27 -8.02 18.33
C ALA A 279 -10.48 -7.38 19.48
N ASP A 280 -9.30 -6.86 19.19
CA ASP A 280 -8.46 -6.13 20.13
C ASP A 280 -8.82 -4.62 20.24
N GLY A 281 -9.85 -4.17 19.52
CA GLY A 281 -10.28 -2.76 19.49
C GLY A 281 -9.27 -1.84 18.80
N LYS A 282 -8.44 -2.38 17.90
CA LYS A 282 -7.40 -1.66 17.17
C LYS A 282 -7.85 -1.36 15.73
N GLN A 283 -7.13 -0.47 15.04
CA GLN A 283 -7.50 -0.07 13.67
C GLN A 283 -6.82 -0.92 12.61
N TRP A 284 -7.61 -1.30 11.61
CA TRP A 284 -7.19 -2.06 10.45
C TRP A 284 -7.20 -1.19 9.19
N PHE A 285 -6.03 -1.06 8.55
CA PHE A 285 -5.88 -0.37 7.26
C PHE A 285 -5.68 -1.41 6.16
N ALA A 286 -6.66 -1.54 5.29
CA ALA A 286 -6.61 -2.54 4.24
C ALA A 286 -5.63 -2.16 3.12
N PRO A 287 -4.78 -3.08 2.65
CA PRO A 287 -3.94 -2.83 1.48
C PRO A 287 -4.74 -2.95 0.18
N PHE A 288 -4.23 -2.38 -0.91
CA PHE A 288 -4.62 -2.69 -2.28
C PHE A 288 -3.47 -2.40 -3.23
N ILE A 289 -3.47 -3.09 -4.38
CA ILE A 289 -2.52 -2.87 -5.48
C ILE A 289 -3.26 -2.76 -6.81
N ALA A 290 -2.66 -2.10 -7.79
CA ALA A 290 -3.14 -2.13 -9.16
C ALA A 290 -2.62 -3.34 -9.95
N GLY A 291 -1.54 -3.92 -9.50
CA GLY A 291 -0.80 -5.06 -10.04
C GLY A 291 0.64 -4.99 -9.55
N TYR A 292 1.45 -5.96 -9.96
CA TYR A 292 2.86 -6.09 -9.58
C TYR A 292 3.65 -6.72 -10.73
N ASN A 293 4.84 -6.22 -11.02
CA ASN A 293 5.71 -6.88 -11.99
C ASN A 293 7.19 -6.57 -11.70
N LYS A 294 7.92 -7.55 -11.21
CA LYS A 294 9.37 -7.47 -10.95
C LYS A 294 10.16 -8.50 -11.78
N GLN A 295 9.59 -8.96 -12.89
CA GLN A 295 10.18 -10.03 -13.71
C GLN A 295 11.53 -9.66 -14.31
N LEU A 296 11.76 -8.37 -14.64
CA LEU A 296 13.07 -7.90 -15.11
C LEU A 296 14.20 -8.07 -14.08
N MET A 297 13.84 -8.24 -12.81
CA MET A 297 14.76 -8.47 -11.70
C MET A 297 14.67 -9.90 -11.14
N GLY A 298 14.11 -10.84 -11.90
CA GLY A 298 13.94 -12.23 -11.47
C GLY A 298 12.79 -12.47 -10.49
N GLY A 299 11.94 -11.49 -10.26
CA GLY A 299 10.76 -11.62 -9.40
C GLY A 299 9.52 -12.15 -10.13
N THR A 300 8.40 -12.10 -9.40
CA THR A 300 7.09 -12.57 -9.87
C THR A 300 6.28 -11.46 -10.52
N CYS A 301 5.05 -11.80 -10.96
CA CYS A 301 4.08 -10.86 -11.46
C CYS A 301 2.68 -11.15 -10.92
N VAL A 302 1.94 -10.09 -10.56
CA VAL A 302 0.49 -10.10 -10.36
C VAL A 302 -0.15 -9.30 -11.49
N GLN A 303 -0.94 -9.97 -12.30
CA GLN A 303 -1.55 -9.39 -13.49
C GLN A 303 -2.47 -8.22 -13.15
N ARG A 304 -2.36 -7.12 -13.87
CA ARG A 304 -3.26 -5.95 -13.71
C ARG A 304 -4.67 -6.22 -14.24
N ARG A 305 -4.83 -7.08 -15.27
CA ARG A 305 -6.10 -7.44 -15.93
C ARG A 305 -6.97 -6.23 -16.25
N GLY A 306 -6.41 -5.26 -16.94
CA GLY A 306 -7.05 -3.96 -17.08
C GLY A 306 -7.05 -3.20 -15.74
N THR A 307 -8.20 -3.06 -15.10
CA THR A 307 -8.33 -2.53 -13.72
C THR A 307 -8.91 -3.55 -12.76
N GLN A 308 -9.09 -4.80 -13.23
CA GLN A 308 -9.81 -5.82 -12.47
C GLN A 308 -9.08 -6.20 -11.18
N THR A 309 -7.74 -6.27 -11.20
CA THR A 309 -6.98 -6.60 -9.98
C THR A 309 -7.19 -5.55 -8.88
N LEU A 310 -7.13 -4.27 -9.23
CA LEU A 310 -7.44 -3.19 -8.30
C LEU A 310 -8.88 -3.30 -7.76
N THR A 311 -9.85 -3.51 -8.64
CA THR A 311 -11.25 -3.60 -8.26
C THR A 311 -11.53 -4.81 -7.39
N GLU A 312 -10.97 -5.97 -7.74
CA GLU A 312 -11.16 -7.22 -6.99
C GLU A 312 -10.56 -7.13 -5.58
N LEU A 313 -9.33 -6.63 -5.47
CA LEU A 313 -8.70 -6.45 -4.15
C LEU A 313 -9.42 -5.41 -3.30
N TRP A 314 -9.92 -4.34 -3.92
CA TRP A 314 -10.78 -3.38 -3.21
C TRP A 314 -12.03 -4.05 -2.65
N GLN A 315 -12.72 -4.88 -3.45
CA GLN A 315 -13.92 -5.59 -3.01
C GLN A 315 -13.63 -6.63 -1.92
N LEU A 316 -12.60 -7.46 -2.12
CA LEU A 316 -12.18 -8.46 -1.12
C LEU A 316 -11.84 -7.80 0.22
N ASN A 317 -11.10 -6.71 0.16
CA ASN A 317 -10.61 -6.06 1.36
C ASN A 317 -11.68 -5.14 1.99
N SER A 318 -12.66 -4.62 1.23
CA SER A 318 -13.84 -3.94 1.78
C SER A 318 -14.67 -4.84 2.69
N ALA A 319 -14.75 -6.13 2.39
CA ALA A 319 -15.46 -7.09 3.23
C ALA A 319 -14.88 -7.21 4.64
N THR A 320 -13.64 -6.79 4.85
CA THR A 320 -12.97 -6.74 6.16
C THR A 320 -13.37 -5.51 7.00
N ARG A 321 -14.19 -4.61 6.47
CA ARG A 321 -14.62 -3.35 7.09
C ARG A 321 -13.44 -2.49 7.58
N PRO A 322 -12.52 -2.10 6.67
CA PRO A 322 -11.33 -1.38 7.06
C PRO A 322 -11.66 0.01 7.62
N ASP A 323 -10.89 0.46 8.60
CA ASP A 323 -10.93 1.81 9.14
C ASP A 323 -10.33 2.83 8.16
N GLY A 324 -9.44 2.38 7.28
CA GLY A 324 -8.83 3.15 6.21
C GLY A 324 -8.10 2.25 5.21
N TRP A 325 -7.46 2.87 4.24
CA TRP A 325 -6.81 2.16 3.13
C TRP A 325 -5.38 2.63 2.91
N PHE A 326 -4.47 1.69 2.71
CA PHE A 326 -3.08 1.95 2.36
C PHE A 326 -2.76 1.34 0.99
N GLY A 327 -2.78 2.16 -0.05
CA GLY A 327 -2.49 1.74 -1.42
C GLY A 327 -0.99 1.53 -1.67
N ILE A 328 -0.66 0.48 -2.37
CA ILE A 328 0.70 0.15 -2.80
C ILE A 328 0.71 0.21 -4.33
N SER A 329 1.28 1.22 -4.94
CA SER A 329 1.91 2.45 -4.46
C SER A 329 1.55 3.64 -5.35
N TRP A 330 1.98 4.86 -5.01
CA TRP A 330 1.90 5.99 -5.95
C TRP A 330 2.87 5.79 -7.11
N ASN A 331 4.16 5.61 -6.83
CA ASN A 331 5.25 5.75 -7.80
C ASN A 331 6.32 4.64 -7.74
N GLU A 332 5.99 3.42 -7.32
CA GLU A 332 6.93 2.30 -7.35
C GLU A 332 6.97 1.65 -8.73
N PHE A 333 7.82 2.19 -9.61
CA PHE A 333 7.97 1.69 -10.98
C PHE A 333 8.82 0.41 -11.08
N VAL A 334 9.68 0.13 -10.09
CA VAL A 334 10.52 -1.09 -10.09
C VAL A 334 9.67 -2.33 -9.83
N GLU A 335 8.67 -2.21 -8.96
CA GLU A 335 7.71 -3.28 -8.69
C GLU A 335 6.44 -3.19 -9.54
N ASN A 336 6.31 -2.15 -10.36
CA ASN A 336 5.12 -1.90 -11.18
C ASN A 336 3.80 -1.86 -10.39
N THR A 337 3.82 -1.36 -9.16
CA THR A 337 2.61 -1.20 -8.35
C THR A 337 1.97 0.17 -8.50
N TYR A 338 2.63 1.09 -9.21
CA TYR A 338 2.27 2.51 -9.32
C TYR A 338 0.82 2.74 -9.80
N LEU A 339 0.22 3.78 -9.23
CA LEU A 339 -1.08 4.37 -9.57
C LEU A 339 -0.92 5.68 -10.33
N GLU A 340 0.24 6.30 -10.21
CA GLU A 340 0.63 7.52 -10.93
C GLU A 340 0.38 7.36 -12.42
N PRO A 341 -0.14 8.39 -13.12
CA PRO A 341 -0.30 8.34 -14.56
C PRO A 341 1.02 8.02 -15.27
N SER A 342 0.99 7.06 -16.20
CA SER A 342 2.18 6.54 -16.87
C SER A 342 2.07 6.57 -18.39
N LYS A 343 3.19 6.39 -19.08
CA LYS A 343 3.21 6.38 -20.56
C LYS A 343 2.42 5.22 -21.15
N ARG A 344 2.39 4.05 -20.47
CA ARG A 344 1.68 2.87 -20.99
C ARG A 344 0.21 2.84 -20.64
N TYR A 345 -0.16 3.37 -19.48
CA TYR A 345 -1.50 3.22 -18.96
C TYR A 345 -2.28 4.53 -18.84
N GLY A 346 -1.66 5.69 -19.10
CA GLY A 346 -2.29 6.97 -18.86
C GLY A 346 -2.76 7.10 -17.40
N SER A 347 -3.90 7.73 -17.19
CA SER A 347 -4.52 7.91 -15.86
C SER A 347 -5.39 6.73 -15.41
N LYS A 348 -5.46 5.65 -16.17
CA LYS A 348 -6.41 4.55 -16.02
C LYS A 348 -6.57 4.02 -14.59
N TYR A 349 -5.47 3.82 -13.87
CA TYR A 349 -5.51 3.26 -12.51
C TYR A 349 -5.89 4.31 -11.48
N LEU A 350 -5.44 5.54 -11.66
CA LEU A 350 -5.84 6.66 -10.82
C LEU A 350 -7.33 6.96 -10.96
N ASP A 351 -7.86 6.94 -12.18
CA ASP A 351 -9.28 7.14 -12.46
C ASP A 351 -10.13 6.01 -11.85
N ALA A 352 -9.67 4.75 -11.98
CA ALA A 352 -10.35 3.61 -11.38
C ALA A 352 -10.39 3.72 -9.85
N LEU A 353 -9.26 4.06 -9.21
CA LEU A 353 -9.21 4.29 -7.78
C LEU A 353 -10.12 5.44 -7.36
N SER A 354 -10.11 6.56 -8.09
CA SER A 354 -11.01 7.69 -7.82
C SER A 354 -12.48 7.27 -7.84
N ALA A 355 -12.86 6.42 -8.78
CA ALA A 355 -14.23 5.89 -8.86
C ALA A 355 -14.57 4.98 -7.66
N LEU A 356 -13.63 4.17 -7.19
CA LEU A 356 -13.81 3.32 -6.01
C LEU A 356 -13.95 4.16 -4.73
N ILE A 357 -13.10 5.15 -4.54
CA ILE A 357 -13.16 6.07 -3.39
C ILE A 357 -14.53 6.77 -3.32
N LYS A 358 -15.03 7.27 -4.46
CA LYS A 358 -16.32 7.97 -4.52
C LYS A 358 -17.52 7.09 -4.23
N LYS A 359 -17.42 5.80 -4.49
CA LYS A 359 -18.50 4.83 -4.18
C LYS A 359 -18.55 4.47 -2.69
N GLY A 360 -17.51 4.77 -1.95
CA GLY A 360 -17.33 4.32 -0.57
C GLY A 360 -16.83 2.87 -0.51
N SER A 361 -16.59 2.41 0.69
CA SER A 361 -16.27 0.99 0.97
C SER A 361 -17.52 0.24 1.44
#